data_3067abcef74eb4de5a68502ee99d9ed2
#
_entry.id   3067abcef74eb4de5a68502ee99d9ed2
#
_cell.length_a   1.000
_cell.length_b   1.000
_cell.length_c   1.000
_cell.angle_alpha   90.00
_cell.angle_beta   90.00
_cell.angle_gamma   90.00
#
_symmetry.space_group_name_H-M   'P 1'
#
loop_
_entity.id
_entity.type
_entity.pdbx_description
1 polymer ?
#
loop_
_entity_poly.entity_id
_entity_poly.type
_entity_poly.pdbx_seq_one_letter_code
_entity_poly.pdbx_strand_id
1 'polypeptide(L)'
;CRIVEITDSGIVLIDKSTNVMSHPNRKPSSSKVEKTLLKSKFCFEQECYLWINESGAEERLHLCHRLDSATSGLIVGCLDHDLAKVIRKKFANREISKTYLAITSGFLAVKSGTWKDPLIEKRIQGKLRVQKGGNQMAITKFRKIRSTSGKMNLELLELVPVTGKTHQLRVQCMFRKIPIVGDKTYGDFATNRKVQKSTKIKRLCLHSAKINFETNYNGNAISVNAESPIPRQMGRLLI
;
A
#
# COMPACT_ATOMS: atom_id res chain seq x y z
N CYS A 1 4.41 -13.21 0.31
CA CYS A 1 4.89 -12.24 -0.67
C CYS A 1 5.46 -12.98 -1.88
N ARG A 2 5.47 -12.36 -3.03
CA ARG A 2 5.98 -12.93 -4.28
C ARG A 2 6.82 -11.85 -4.99
N ILE A 3 7.99 -12.22 -5.47
CA ILE A 3 8.73 -11.37 -6.41
C ILE A 3 7.96 -11.41 -7.74
N VAL A 4 7.67 -10.25 -8.27
CA VAL A 4 6.99 -10.08 -9.56
C VAL A 4 8.05 -10.04 -10.67
N GLU A 5 9.12 -9.27 -10.41
CA GLU A 5 10.19 -9.04 -11.37
C GLU A 5 11.46 -8.58 -10.64
N ILE A 6 12.59 -8.93 -11.18
CA ILE A 6 13.91 -8.33 -10.88
C ILE A 6 14.43 -7.83 -12.22
N THR A 7 14.62 -6.52 -12.35
CA THR A 7 15.16 -5.92 -13.58
C THR A 7 16.68 -6.07 -13.66
N ASP A 8 17.26 -5.96 -14.85
CA ASP A 8 18.73 -6.01 -15.05
C ASP A 8 19.46 -4.91 -14.26
N SER A 9 18.78 -3.78 -13.98
CA SER A 9 19.31 -2.70 -13.14
C SER A 9 19.24 -2.99 -11.64
N GLY A 10 18.73 -4.15 -11.22
CA GLY A 10 18.59 -4.54 -9.81
C GLY A 10 17.38 -3.95 -9.08
N ILE A 11 16.38 -3.43 -9.80
CA ILE A 11 15.09 -3.06 -9.20
C ILE A 11 14.29 -4.34 -8.95
N VAL A 12 13.77 -4.48 -7.72
CA VAL A 12 12.98 -5.64 -7.30
C VAL A 12 11.53 -5.21 -7.07
N LEU A 13 10.63 -5.77 -7.85
CA LEU A 13 9.19 -5.55 -7.73
C LEU A 13 8.57 -6.71 -6.95
N ILE A 14 7.92 -6.40 -5.83
CA ILE A 14 7.39 -7.39 -4.91
C ILE A 14 5.89 -7.19 -4.73
N ASP A 15 5.10 -8.23 -4.93
CA ASP A 15 3.69 -8.28 -4.53
C ASP A 15 3.59 -8.70 -3.07
N LYS A 16 3.39 -7.72 -2.19
CA LYS A 16 3.27 -7.90 -0.75
C LYS A 16 1.90 -8.46 -0.38
N SER A 17 1.87 -9.52 0.36
CA SER A 17 0.62 -10.05 0.93
C SER A 17 0.03 -9.11 1.99
N THR A 18 -1.29 -9.19 2.20
CA THR A 18 -1.95 -8.50 3.32
C THR A 18 -1.49 -9.08 4.67
N ASN A 19 -1.51 -8.26 5.71
CA ASN A 19 -1.04 -8.58 7.07
C ASN A 19 0.45 -8.98 7.15
N VAL A 20 1.24 -8.49 6.21
CA VAL A 20 2.70 -8.56 6.20
C VAL A 20 3.23 -7.13 6.30
N MET A 21 4.16 -6.88 7.19
CA MET A 21 4.81 -5.58 7.33
C MET A 21 5.90 -5.41 6.26
N SER A 22 6.06 -4.19 5.75
CA SER A 22 7.14 -3.87 4.81
C SER A 22 8.52 -4.02 5.46
N HIS A 23 8.63 -3.74 6.76
CA HIS A 23 9.81 -3.93 7.61
C HIS A 23 9.36 -4.19 9.05
N PRO A 24 10.20 -4.79 9.93
CA PRO A 24 9.86 -4.99 11.34
C PRO A 24 9.69 -3.66 12.09
N ASN A 25 9.06 -3.71 13.26
CA ASN A 25 9.02 -2.57 14.16
C ASN A 25 10.38 -2.40 14.88
N ARG A 26 10.81 -1.15 15.12
CA ARG A 26 12.03 -0.88 15.92
C ARG A 26 11.95 -1.45 17.34
N LYS A 27 10.75 -1.49 17.92
CA LYS A 27 10.46 -2.10 19.22
C LYS A 27 9.38 -3.15 19.02
N PRO A 28 9.72 -4.40 18.80
CA PRO A 28 8.72 -5.45 18.61
C PRO A 28 7.90 -5.62 19.90
N SER A 29 6.62 -5.89 19.72
CA SER A 29 5.73 -6.31 20.81
C SER A 29 6.13 -7.72 21.25
N SER A 30 6.37 -7.94 22.54
CA SER A 30 6.94 -9.14 23.13
C SER A 30 6.20 -10.45 22.90
N SER A 31 5.02 -10.46 22.27
CA SER A 31 4.14 -11.62 22.26
C SER A 31 3.79 -12.19 20.87
N LYS A 32 4.21 -11.58 19.76
CA LYS A 32 3.85 -12.07 18.42
C LYS A 32 5.03 -11.99 17.46
N VAL A 33 5.31 -13.12 16.80
CA VAL A 33 6.23 -13.15 15.66
C VAL A 33 5.69 -12.23 14.57
N GLU A 34 6.44 -11.18 14.26
CA GLU A 34 6.11 -10.23 13.20
C GLU A 34 6.29 -10.88 11.83
N LYS A 35 5.23 -10.84 11.01
CA LYS A 35 5.32 -11.26 9.61
C LYS A 35 5.83 -10.09 8.79
N THR A 36 7.06 -10.16 8.34
CA THR A 36 7.74 -9.15 7.52
C THR A 36 7.88 -9.59 6.07
N LEU A 37 8.27 -8.67 5.20
CA LEU A 37 8.44 -8.90 3.77
C LEU A 37 9.42 -10.04 3.48
N LEU A 38 10.58 -10.02 4.16
CA LEU A 38 11.57 -11.10 4.18
C LEU A 38 11.81 -11.58 5.61
N LYS A 39 12.17 -12.84 5.77
CA LYS A 39 12.57 -13.45 7.05
C LYS A 39 14.08 -13.26 7.29
N SER A 40 14.57 -12.04 7.20
CA SER A 40 15.98 -11.73 7.37
C SER A 40 16.16 -10.47 8.24
N LYS A 41 17.40 -10.21 8.67
CA LYS A 41 17.75 -9.03 9.47
C LYS A 41 17.38 -7.77 8.70
N PHE A 42 16.89 -6.73 9.40
CA PHE A 42 16.57 -5.43 8.82
C PHE A 42 17.45 -4.34 9.43
N CYS A 43 18.15 -3.60 8.58
CA CYS A 43 18.93 -2.44 8.94
C CYS A 43 18.05 -1.19 8.80
N PHE A 44 17.74 -0.54 9.92
CA PHE A 44 16.86 0.65 9.93
C PHE A 44 17.54 1.91 9.41
N GLU A 45 18.86 1.98 9.52
CA GLU A 45 19.67 3.13 9.08
C GLU A 45 19.71 3.19 7.54
N GLN A 46 19.82 2.04 6.89
CA GLN A 46 19.88 1.91 5.45
C GLN A 46 18.54 1.52 4.80
N GLU A 47 17.51 1.27 5.64
CA GLU A 47 16.19 0.79 5.21
C GLU A 47 16.27 -0.44 4.30
N CYS A 48 17.10 -1.44 4.67
CA CYS A 48 17.30 -2.65 3.87
C CYS A 48 17.21 -3.94 4.69
N TYR A 49 16.79 -5.01 4.01
CA TYR A 49 16.96 -6.37 4.47
C TYR A 49 18.36 -6.86 4.12
N LEU A 50 18.93 -7.70 5.00
CA LEU A 50 20.27 -8.26 4.89
C LEU A 50 20.18 -9.78 4.98
N TRP A 51 20.86 -10.50 4.10
CA TRP A 51 21.04 -11.95 4.19
C TRP A 51 22.38 -12.37 3.61
N ILE A 52 22.83 -13.57 3.96
CA ILE A 52 23.99 -14.21 3.37
C ILE A 52 23.48 -15.17 2.29
N ASN A 53 23.99 -15.06 1.07
CA ASN A 53 23.64 -15.96 -0.02
C ASN A 53 24.41 -17.28 0.06
N GLU A 54 24.15 -18.19 -0.85
CA GLU A 54 24.76 -19.53 -0.86
C GLU A 54 26.29 -19.52 -1.06
N SER A 55 26.85 -18.46 -1.66
CA SER A 55 28.31 -18.27 -1.81
C SER A 55 28.96 -17.62 -0.59
N GLY A 56 28.21 -17.31 0.46
CA GLY A 56 28.70 -16.62 1.66
C GLY A 56 28.77 -15.08 1.53
N ALA A 57 28.32 -14.48 0.43
CA ALA A 57 28.32 -13.05 0.23
C ALA A 57 27.09 -12.41 0.89
N GLU A 58 27.29 -11.21 1.46
CA GLU A 58 26.19 -10.41 2.00
C GLU A 58 25.40 -9.74 0.87
N GLU A 59 24.11 -10.00 0.87
CA GLU A 59 23.14 -9.43 -0.06
C GLU A 59 22.22 -8.46 0.65
N ARG A 60 21.70 -7.47 -0.08
CA ARG A 60 20.84 -6.42 0.46
C ARG A 60 19.65 -6.14 -0.45
N LEU A 61 18.48 -5.95 0.17
CA LEU A 61 17.30 -5.40 -0.49
C LEU A 61 16.91 -4.09 0.17
N HIS A 62 17.22 -2.98 -0.47
CA HIS A 62 16.88 -1.64 -0.03
C HIS A 62 15.43 -1.33 -0.39
N LEU A 63 14.58 -1.01 0.61
CA LEU A 63 13.21 -0.60 0.36
C LEU A 63 13.15 0.84 -0.16
N CYS A 64 12.47 1.06 -1.28
CA CYS A 64 12.28 2.40 -1.85
C CYS A 64 11.04 3.10 -1.27
N HIS A 65 10.05 2.34 -0.87
CA HIS A 65 8.85 2.81 -0.16
C HIS A 65 8.23 1.69 0.67
N ARG A 66 7.14 1.99 1.33
CA ARG A 66 6.42 1.02 2.16
C ARG A 66 4.92 1.10 1.99
N LEU A 67 4.25 -0.01 2.31
CA LEU A 67 2.80 -0.12 2.45
C LEU A 67 2.44 -0.41 3.91
N ASP A 68 1.24 -0.02 4.33
CA ASP A 68 0.66 -0.47 5.61
C ASP A 68 0.65 -2.00 5.65
N SER A 69 0.79 -2.60 6.83
CA SER A 69 0.78 -4.07 6.96
C SER A 69 -0.50 -4.70 6.38
N ALA A 70 -1.65 -4.06 6.56
CA ALA A 70 -2.93 -4.54 6.06
C ALA A 70 -3.13 -4.35 4.54
N THR A 71 -2.40 -3.42 3.90
CA THR A 71 -2.45 -3.18 2.46
C THR A 71 -1.61 -4.22 1.72
N SER A 72 -2.13 -4.76 0.63
CA SER A 72 -1.38 -5.67 -0.26
C SER A 72 -0.95 -4.98 -1.56
N GLY A 73 -0.13 -5.65 -2.34
CA GLY A 73 0.28 -5.22 -3.68
C GLY A 73 1.72 -4.75 -3.77
N LEU A 74 2.01 -3.99 -4.81
CA LEU A 74 3.36 -3.68 -5.25
C LEU A 74 4.15 -2.84 -4.25
N ILE A 75 5.36 -3.31 -3.97
CA ILE A 75 6.47 -2.60 -3.31
C ILE A 75 7.67 -2.63 -4.24
N VAL A 76 8.40 -1.53 -4.29
CA VAL A 76 9.67 -1.38 -4.99
C VAL A 76 10.82 -1.46 -3.99
N GLY A 77 11.77 -2.31 -4.27
CA GLY A 77 13.08 -2.36 -3.63
C GLY A 77 14.19 -2.34 -4.67
N CYS A 78 15.44 -2.21 -4.25
CA CYS A 78 16.62 -2.27 -5.09
C CYS A 78 17.71 -3.10 -4.42
N LEU A 79 18.46 -3.83 -5.20
CA LEU A 79 19.69 -4.51 -4.75
C LEU A 79 20.83 -3.48 -4.60
N ASP A 80 20.86 -2.46 -5.46
CA ASP A 80 21.83 -1.38 -5.42
C ASP A 80 21.36 -0.23 -4.49
N HIS A 81 22.26 0.22 -3.61
CA HIS A 81 22.00 1.25 -2.61
C HIS A 81 21.78 2.64 -3.21
N ASP A 82 22.59 3.00 -4.21
CA ASP A 82 22.54 4.36 -4.78
C ASP A 82 21.36 4.50 -5.73
N LEU A 83 21.02 3.44 -6.49
CA LEU A 83 19.77 3.38 -7.23
C LEU A 83 18.56 3.49 -6.29
N ALA A 84 18.60 2.83 -5.14
CA ALA A 84 17.53 2.96 -4.14
C ALA A 84 17.36 4.41 -3.65
N LYS A 85 18.45 5.15 -3.44
CA LYS A 85 18.40 6.59 -3.10
C LYS A 85 17.74 7.41 -4.20
N VAL A 86 18.11 7.16 -5.47
CA VAL A 86 17.48 7.83 -6.63
C VAL A 86 15.98 7.60 -6.64
N ILE A 87 15.54 6.34 -6.49
CA ILE A 87 14.11 6.00 -6.51
C ILE A 87 13.38 6.56 -5.28
N ARG A 88 13.98 6.54 -4.08
CA ARG A 88 13.40 7.20 -2.88
C ARG A 88 13.19 8.69 -3.10
N LYS A 89 14.14 9.39 -3.74
CA LYS A 89 14.02 10.80 -4.11
C LYS A 89 12.85 11.03 -5.05
N LYS A 90 12.63 10.14 -6.04
CA LYS A 90 11.46 10.21 -6.94
C LYS A 90 10.15 10.00 -6.19
N PHE A 91 10.08 9.09 -5.21
CA PHE A 91 8.91 8.96 -4.33
C PHE A 91 8.65 10.24 -3.52
N ALA A 92 9.70 10.84 -2.95
CA ALA A 92 9.60 12.09 -2.18
C ALA A 92 9.12 13.26 -3.05
N ASN A 93 9.61 13.35 -4.28
CA ASN A 93 9.24 14.36 -5.27
C ASN A 93 7.87 14.09 -5.93
N ARG A 94 7.21 12.96 -5.66
CA ARG A 94 5.92 12.56 -6.26
C ARG A 94 6.00 12.30 -7.77
N GLU A 95 7.14 11.89 -8.26
CA GLU A 95 7.41 11.55 -9.66
C GLU A 95 7.00 10.11 -10.02
N ILE A 96 6.62 9.31 -9.02
CA ILE A 96 6.19 7.92 -9.20
C ILE A 96 4.67 7.84 -9.16
N SER A 97 4.07 7.38 -10.24
CA SER A 97 2.63 7.11 -10.31
C SER A 97 2.31 5.79 -9.61
N LYS A 98 1.30 5.82 -8.74
CA LYS A 98 0.80 4.65 -8.00
C LYS A 98 -0.71 4.57 -8.17
N THR A 99 -1.19 3.41 -8.55
CA THR A 99 -2.64 3.14 -8.64
C THR A 99 -3.02 2.08 -7.63
N TYR A 100 -4.03 2.37 -6.84
CA TYR A 100 -4.60 1.44 -5.87
C TYR A 100 -6.01 1.05 -6.29
N LEU A 101 -6.36 -0.20 -6.02
CA LEU A 101 -7.74 -0.68 -6.08
C LEU A 101 -8.28 -0.81 -4.66
N ALA A 102 -9.45 -0.22 -4.42
CA ALA A 102 -10.13 -0.29 -3.14
C ALA A 102 -11.58 -0.76 -3.33
N ILE A 103 -12.03 -1.68 -2.47
CA ILE A 103 -13.47 -1.99 -2.37
C ILE A 103 -14.00 -1.26 -1.15
N THR A 104 -14.97 -0.38 -1.38
CA THR A 104 -15.59 0.45 -0.37
C THR A 104 -17.04 0.02 -0.13
N SER A 105 -17.58 0.36 1.04
CA SER A 105 -19.01 0.21 1.36
C SER A 105 -19.68 1.57 1.37
N GLY A 106 -20.86 1.67 0.81
CA GLY A 106 -21.62 2.93 0.68
C GLY A 106 -21.77 3.35 -0.77
N PHE A 107 -22.26 4.55 -0.98
CA PHE A 107 -22.56 5.09 -2.31
C PHE A 107 -21.75 6.37 -2.57
N LEU A 108 -21.01 6.38 -3.66
CA LEU A 108 -20.33 7.55 -4.16
C LEU A 108 -21.10 8.09 -5.38
N ALA A 109 -21.74 9.25 -5.25
CA ALA A 109 -22.60 9.83 -6.29
C ALA A 109 -21.83 10.14 -7.58
N VAL A 110 -20.58 10.60 -7.46
CA VAL A 110 -19.76 11.02 -8.61
C VAL A 110 -18.86 9.87 -9.11
N LYS A 111 -18.68 9.79 -10.43
CA LYS A 111 -17.89 8.71 -11.05
C LYS A 111 -16.38 8.92 -10.89
N SER A 112 -15.91 10.15 -10.87
CA SER A 112 -14.49 10.48 -10.75
C SER A 112 -14.28 11.88 -10.18
N GLY A 113 -13.06 12.18 -9.74
CA GLY A 113 -12.71 13.49 -9.21
C GLY A 113 -11.39 13.49 -8.43
N THR A 114 -11.19 14.55 -7.67
CA THR A 114 -10.01 14.71 -6.82
C THR A 114 -10.42 15.04 -5.40
N TRP A 115 -9.92 14.25 -4.45
CA TRP A 115 -10.08 14.53 -3.03
C TRP A 115 -8.90 15.34 -2.52
N LYS A 116 -9.19 16.39 -1.76
CA LYS A 116 -8.21 17.24 -1.09
C LYS A 116 -8.62 17.37 0.36
N ASP A 117 -7.82 16.85 1.28
CA ASP A 117 -8.13 16.88 2.71
C ASP A 117 -6.87 17.21 3.51
N PRO A 118 -6.91 18.18 4.43
CA PRO A 118 -5.84 18.38 5.40
C PRO A 118 -5.82 17.20 6.38
N LEU A 119 -4.67 16.56 6.56
CA LEU A 119 -4.51 15.41 7.44
C LEU A 119 -3.47 15.67 8.53
N ILE A 120 -3.79 15.24 9.75
CA ILE A 120 -2.89 15.27 10.89
C ILE A 120 -2.80 13.88 11.52
N GLU A 121 -1.58 13.49 11.88
CA GLU A 121 -1.32 12.27 12.63
C GLU A 121 -1.42 12.54 14.14
N LYS A 122 -2.13 11.69 14.86
CA LYS A 122 -2.24 11.71 16.32
C LYS A 122 -1.99 10.33 16.90
N ARG A 123 -1.41 10.25 18.08
CA ARG A 123 -1.34 9.01 18.85
C ARG A 123 -2.48 8.99 19.86
N ILE A 124 -3.38 8.02 19.74
CA ILE A 124 -4.52 7.81 20.63
C ILE A 124 -4.34 6.42 21.27
N GLN A 125 -4.20 6.35 22.57
CA GLN A 125 -3.92 5.12 23.32
C GLN A 125 -2.75 4.33 22.72
N GLY A 126 -1.64 5.01 22.44
CA GLY A 126 -0.43 4.43 21.85
C GLY A 126 -0.54 4.05 20.37
N LYS A 127 -1.71 4.12 19.74
CA LYS A 127 -1.94 3.76 18.35
C LYS A 127 -1.97 5.00 17.46
N LEU A 128 -1.28 4.92 16.32
CA LEU A 128 -1.32 5.98 15.31
C LEU A 128 -2.72 6.06 14.69
N ARG A 129 -3.26 7.26 14.65
CA ARG A 129 -4.52 7.62 14.01
C ARG A 129 -4.32 8.85 13.14
N VAL A 130 -5.05 8.93 12.05
CA VAL A 130 -5.07 10.08 11.17
C VAL A 130 -6.47 10.70 11.21
N GLN A 131 -6.53 12.01 11.33
CA GLN A 131 -7.76 12.78 11.42
C GLN A 131 -7.72 13.95 10.43
N LYS A 132 -8.87 14.56 10.17
CA LYS A 132 -8.95 15.81 9.42
C LYS A 132 -8.35 16.95 10.23
N GLY A 133 -7.46 17.73 9.63
CA GLY A 133 -6.82 18.88 10.28
C GLY A 133 -5.34 19.00 9.93
N GLY A 134 -4.69 20.02 10.45
CA GLY A 134 -3.29 20.36 10.18
C GLY A 134 -3.08 20.99 8.80
N ASN A 135 -1.82 21.30 8.48
CA ASN A 135 -1.45 22.05 7.27
C ASN A 135 -1.00 21.14 6.11
N GLN A 136 -0.98 19.82 6.30
CA GLN A 136 -0.50 18.89 5.29
C GLN A 136 -1.65 18.37 4.43
N MET A 137 -1.75 18.87 3.19
CA MET A 137 -2.78 18.46 2.25
C MET A 137 -2.52 17.07 1.69
N ALA A 138 -3.50 16.19 1.80
CA ALA A 138 -3.57 14.89 1.15
C ALA A 138 -4.41 14.99 -0.12
N ILE A 139 -3.83 14.62 -1.26
CA ILE A 139 -4.47 14.72 -2.57
C ILE A 139 -4.54 13.35 -3.20
N THR A 140 -5.74 12.92 -3.60
CA THR A 140 -5.98 11.65 -4.30
C THR A 140 -6.95 11.86 -5.46
N LYS A 141 -6.57 11.47 -6.67
CA LYS A 141 -7.50 11.31 -7.78
C LYS A 141 -8.22 9.98 -7.62
N PHE A 142 -9.51 9.94 -7.91
CA PHE A 142 -10.30 8.72 -7.83
C PHE A 142 -11.18 8.52 -9.05
N ARG A 143 -11.46 7.26 -9.36
CA ARG A 143 -12.42 6.84 -10.38
C ARG A 143 -13.19 5.63 -9.89
N LYS A 144 -14.52 5.67 -9.99
CA LYS A 144 -15.37 4.52 -9.73
C LYS A 144 -15.35 3.59 -10.94
N ILE A 145 -14.89 2.36 -10.74
CA ILE A 145 -14.77 1.35 -11.79
C ILE A 145 -16.07 0.55 -11.92
N ARG A 146 -16.62 0.14 -10.77
CA ARG A 146 -17.78 -0.74 -10.73
C ARG A 146 -18.55 -0.54 -9.42
N SER A 147 -19.87 -0.69 -9.48
CA SER A 147 -20.75 -0.86 -8.32
C SER A 147 -21.38 -2.25 -8.38
N THR A 148 -21.54 -2.89 -7.22
CA THR A 148 -22.30 -4.14 -7.13
C THR A 148 -23.78 -3.82 -6.90
N SER A 149 -24.67 -4.60 -7.52
CA SER A 149 -26.12 -4.52 -7.33
C SER A 149 -26.64 -5.31 -6.12
N GLY A 150 -25.75 -5.81 -5.26
CA GLY A 150 -26.12 -6.68 -4.13
C GLY A 150 -26.50 -5.90 -2.86
N LYS A 151 -27.00 -6.63 -1.84
CA LYS A 151 -27.45 -6.11 -0.54
C LYS A 151 -26.40 -5.30 0.26
N MET A 152 -25.13 -5.27 -0.17
CA MET A 152 -24.04 -4.63 0.56
C MET A 152 -23.57 -3.30 -0.04
N ASN A 153 -24.10 -2.87 -1.20
CA ASN A 153 -23.70 -1.63 -1.89
C ASN A 153 -22.18 -1.42 -1.89
N LEU A 154 -21.45 -2.34 -2.53
CA LEU A 154 -20.01 -2.25 -2.62
C LEU A 154 -19.59 -1.57 -3.92
N GLU A 155 -18.53 -0.77 -3.86
CA GLU A 155 -17.96 -0.09 -5.02
C GLU A 155 -16.48 -0.43 -5.17
N LEU A 156 -16.05 -0.71 -6.39
CA LEU A 156 -14.64 -0.80 -6.75
C LEU A 156 -14.17 0.58 -7.20
N LEU A 157 -13.20 1.11 -6.49
CA LEU A 157 -12.56 2.39 -6.81
C LEU A 157 -11.11 2.18 -7.25
N GLU A 158 -10.72 2.93 -8.25
CA GLU A 158 -9.32 3.21 -8.57
C GLU A 158 -8.93 4.51 -7.88
N LEU A 159 -7.84 4.47 -7.11
CA LEU A 159 -7.33 5.58 -6.33
C LEU A 159 -5.88 5.85 -6.72
N VAL A 160 -5.60 7.07 -7.16
CA VAL A 160 -4.25 7.52 -7.56
C VAL A 160 -3.82 8.62 -6.58
N PRO A 161 -3.08 8.27 -5.50
CA PRO A 161 -2.60 9.26 -4.54
C PRO A 161 -1.47 10.10 -5.15
N VAL A 162 -1.67 11.40 -5.22
CA VAL A 162 -0.64 12.39 -5.60
C VAL A 162 0.33 12.61 -4.43
N THR A 163 -0.17 12.54 -3.21
CA THR A 163 0.63 12.60 -1.96
C THR A 163 0.68 11.22 -1.31
N GLY A 164 1.67 10.98 -0.45
CA GLY A 164 1.86 9.70 0.25
C GLY A 164 1.76 9.84 1.76
N LYS A 165 0.64 10.34 2.31
CA LYS A 165 0.46 10.48 3.75
C LYS A 165 0.01 9.17 4.39
N THR A 166 0.38 8.98 5.65
CA THR A 166 -0.02 7.80 6.45
C THR A 166 -1.53 7.60 6.39
N HIS A 167 -1.96 6.38 6.13
CA HIS A 167 -3.37 5.97 6.03
C HIS A 167 -4.24 6.83 5.08
N GLN A 168 -3.65 7.64 4.21
CA GLN A 168 -4.32 8.64 3.38
C GLN A 168 -5.60 8.10 2.72
N LEU A 169 -5.49 7.07 1.89
CA LEU A 169 -6.62 6.52 1.13
C LEU A 169 -7.74 6.00 2.04
N ARG A 170 -7.36 5.38 3.16
CA ARG A 170 -8.28 4.80 4.14
C ARG A 170 -9.13 5.88 4.82
N VAL A 171 -8.46 6.96 5.24
CA VAL A 171 -9.11 8.10 5.93
C VAL A 171 -9.95 8.92 4.96
N GLN A 172 -9.47 9.16 3.74
CA GLN A 172 -10.22 9.90 2.72
C GLN A 172 -11.50 9.19 2.30
N CYS A 173 -11.49 7.85 2.19
CA CYS A 173 -12.71 7.07 1.97
C CYS A 173 -13.68 7.19 3.16
N MET A 174 -13.19 7.11 4.40
CA MET A 174 -14.02 7.26 5.61
C MET A 174 -14.68 8.64 5.68
N PHE A 175 -13.96 9.73 5.37
CA PHE A 175 -14.54 11.10 5.37
C PHE A 175 -15.69 11.25 4.41
N ARG A 176 -15.73 10.45 3.34
CA ARG A 176 -16.79 10.46 2.33
C ARG A 176 -17.90 9.45 2.60
N LYS A 177 -17.90 8.86 3.80
CA LYS A 177 -18.87 7.84 4.23
C LYS A 177 -18.89 6.60 3.33
N ILE A 178 -17.75 6.31 2.68
CA ILE A 178 -17.51 5.13 1.86
C ILE A 178 -16.26 4.39 2.38
N PRO A 179 -16.23 3.96 3.65
CA PRO A 179 -15.05 3.33 4.22
C PRO A 179 -14.65 2.07 3.46
N ILE A 180 -13.34 1.77 3.43
CA ILE A 180 -12.81 0.58 2.78
C ILE A 180 -13.24 -0.67 3.56
N VAL A 181 -13.74 -1.67 2.84
CA VAL A 181 -14.16 -2.97 3.40
C VAL A 181 -12.97 -3.65 4.08
N GLY A 182 -13.22 -4.17 5.29
CA GLY A 182 -12.20 -4.86 6.08
C GLY A 182 -11.23 -3.93 6.82
N ASP A 183 -11.41 -2.60 6.73
CA ASP A 183 -10.62 -1.67 7.53
C ASP A 183 -11.02 -1.75 9.01
N LYS A 184 -10.04 -2.16 9.84
CA LYS A 184 -10.23 -2.33 11.31
C LYS A 184 -10.05 -1.03 12.09
N THR A 185 -9.70 0.07 11.42
CA THR A 185 -9.41 1.36 12.05
C THR A 185 -10.40 2.44 11.65
N TYR A 186 -10.69 2.52 10.36
CA TYR A 186 -11.51 3.56 9.74
C TYR A 186 -12.76 2.99 9.02
N GLY A 187 -12.98 1.68 9.12
CA GLY A 187 -14.06 0.99 8.44
C GLY A 187 -15.40 1.07 9.14
N ASP A 188 -16.45 0.68 8.44
CA ASP A 188 -17.75 0.37 9.01
C ASP A 188 -17.74 -1.05 9.59
N PHE A 189 -17.74 -1.16 10.92
CA PHE A 189 -17.64 -2.42 11.61
C PHE A 189 -18.88 -3.32 11.40
N ALA A 190 -20.06 -2.74 11.19
CA ALA A 190 -21.29 -3.49 10.93
C ALA A 190 -21.22 -4.15 9.55
N THR A 191 -20.86 -3.39 8.52
CA THR A 191 -20.62 -3.90 7.17
C THR A 191 -19.49 -4.91 7.14
N ASN A 192 -18.37 -4.65 7.83
CA ASN A 192 -17.26 -5.59 7.90
C ASN A 192 -17.70 -6.95 8.49
N ARG A 193 -18.53 -6.97 9.53
CA ARG A 193 -19.09 -8.21 10.08
C ARG A 193 -20.02 -8.93 9.08
N LYS A 194 -20.88 -8.19 8.36
CA LYS A 194 -21.77 -8.76 7.32
C LYS A 194 -20.94 -9.40 6.20
N VAL A 195 -19.96 -8.69 5.65
CA VAL A 195 -19.05 -9.19 4.62
C VAL A 195 -18.31 -10.43 5.11
N GLN A 196 -17.75 -10.39 6.32
CA GLN A 196 -17.04 -11.54 6.89
C GLN A 196 -17.95 -12.75 7.06
N LYS A 197 -19.19 -12.56 7.51
CA LYS A 197 -20.16 -13.66 7.72
C LYS A 197 -20.53 -14.33 6.40
N SER A 198 -20.81 -13.54 5.35
CA SER A 198 -21.26 -14.04 4.05
C SER A 198 -20.13 -14.59 3.18
N THR A 199 -18.95 -13.96 3.19
CA THR A 199 -17.86 -14.27 2.24
C THR A 199 -16.62 -14.87 2.87
N LYS A 200 -16.52 -14.88 4.23
CA LYS A 200 -15.33 -15.25 5.02
C LYS A 200 -14.11 -14.32 4.82
N ILE A 201 -14.27 -13.20 4.10
CA ILE A 201 -13.20 -12.23 3.83
C ILE A 201 -13.05 -11.30 5.05
N LYS A 202 -11.82 -11.23 5.59
CA LYS A 202 -11.47 -10.44 6.80
C LYS A 202 -10.37 -9.39 6.54
N ARG A 203 -9.81 -9.35 5.31
CA ARG A 203 -8.70 -8.47 4.99
C ARG A 203 -9.17 -7.04 4.70
N LEU A 204 -8.26 -6.08 4.85
CA LEU A 204 -8.42 -4.76 4.24
C LEU A 204 -8.48 -4.91 2.70
N CYS A 205 -9.54 -4.43 2.08
CA CYS A 205 -9.72 -4.46 0.62
C CYS A 205 -9.09 -3.24 -0.04
N LEU A 206 -7.79 -3.04 0.21
CA LEU A 206 -6.92 -2.04 -0.42
C LEU A 206 -5.70 -2.75 -1.00
N HIS A 207 -5.38 -2.47 -2.26
CA HIS A 207 -4.35 -3.14 -3.02
C HIS A 207 -3.58 -2.15 -3.91
N SER A 208 -2.25 -2.10 -3.79
CA SER A 208 -1.35 -1.34 -4.66
C SER A 208 -1.21 -2.10 -5.98
N ALA A 209 -2.02 -1.69 -6.98
CA ALA A 209 -2.20 -2.47 -8.21
C ALA A 209 -1.19 -2.10 -9.29
N LYS A 210 -0.77 -0.82 -9.38
CA LYS A 210 0.17 -0.39 -10.42
C LYS A 210 1.18 0.59 -9.85
N ILE A 211 2.41 0.51 -10.37
CA ILE A 211 3.50 1.47 -10.12
C ILE A 211 4.20 1.73 -11.44
N ASN A 212 4.29 3.02 -11.82
CA ASN A 212 4.93 3.44 -13.06
C ASN A 212 5.88 4.61 -12.80
N PHE A 213 7.09 4.52 -13.32
CA PHE A 213 8.06 5.62 -13.30
C PHE A 213 9.17 5.39 -14.32
N GLU A 214 9.85 6.47 -14.65
CA GLU A 214 11.09 6.46 -15.44
C GLU A 214 12.21 7.10 -14.63
N THR A 215 13.44 6.64 -14.82
CA THR A 215 14.62 7.21 -14.20
C THR A 215 15.85 6.97 -15.07
N ASN A 216 16.89 7.77 -14.87
CA ASN A 216 18.21 7.50 -15.43
C ASN A 216 19.15 7.12 -14.29
N TYR A 217 19.96 6.09 -14.49
CA TYR A 217 20.96 5.65 -13.54
C TYR A 217 22.19 5.12 -14.30
N ASN A 218 23.40 5.63 -13.98
CA ASN A 218 24.65 5.27 -14.63
C ASN A 218 24.60 5.36 -16.18
N GLY A 219 23.95 6.42 -16.70
CA GLY A 219 23.79 6.64 -18.14
C GLY A 219 22.68 5.80 -18.81
N ASN A 220 22.05 4.88 -18.11
CA ASN A 220 20.99 4.03 -18.64
C ASN A 220 19.60 4.58 -18.27
N ALA A 221 18.71 4.67 -19.27
CA ALA A 221 17.30 4.94 -19.05
C ALA A 221 16.60 3.67 -18.51
N ILE A 222 15.90 3.80 -17.40
CA ILE A 222 15.16 2.72 -16.76
C ILE A 222 13.68 3.10 -16.75
N SER A 223 12.82 2.27 -17.32
CA SER A 223 11.37 2.40 -17.27
C SER A 223 10.77 1.24 -16.49
N VAL A 224 9.96 1.55 -15.49
CA VAL A 224 9.23 0.56 -14.69
C VAL A 224 7.73 0.75 -14.92
N ASN A 225 7.08 -0.30 -15.37
CA ASN A 225 5.63 -0.38 -15.54
C ASN A 225 5.13 -1.69 -14.94
N ALA A 226 4.88 -1.69 -13.64
CA ALA A 226 4.53 -2.87 -12.88
C ALA A 226 3.04 -2.94 -12.56
N GLU A 227 2.46 -4.14 -12.70
CA GLU A 227 1.08 -4.41 -12.33
C GLU A 227 0.99 -5.64 -11.40
N SER A 228 0.11 -5.55 -10.42
CA SER A 228 -0.34 -6.68 -9.60
C SER A 228 -1.85 -6.80 -9.72
N PRO A 229 -2.38 -7.95 -10.17
CA PRO A 229 -3.81 -8.12 -10.37
C PRO A 229 -4.57 -8.04 -9.05
N ILE A 230 -5.85 -7.65 -9.13
CA ILE A 230 -6.72 -7.62 -7.96
C ILE A 230 -6.72 -8.97 -7.24
N PRO A 231 -6.45 -9.04 -5.93
CA PRO A 231 -6.43 -10.32 -5.21
C PRO A 231 -7.76 -11.07 -5.32
N ARG A 232 -7.70 -12.39 -5.56
CA ARG A 232 -8.89 -13.24 -5.74
C ARG A 232 -9.96 -13.05 -4.66
N GLN A 233 -9.54 -12.83 -3.41
CA GLN A 233 -10.48 -12.55 -2.31
C GLN A 233 -11.23 -11.23 -2.51
N MET A 234 -10.58 -10.20 -3.05
CA MET A 234 -11.25 -8.93 -3.37
C MET A 234 -12.17 -9.09 -4.58
N GLY A 235 -11.72 -9.77 -5.63
CA GLY A 235 -12.54 -10.03 -6.82
C GLY A 235 -13.86 -10.73 -6.51
N ARG A 236 -13.89 -11.66 -5.56
CA ARG A 236 -15.11 -12.34 -5.13
C ARG A 236 -16.19 -11.43 -4.52
N LEU A 237 -15.83 -10.25 -4.05
CA LEU A 237 -16.79 -9.27 -3.52
C LEU A 237 -17.52 -8.49 -4.62
N LEU A 238 -17.05 -8.62 -5.86
CA LEU A 238 -17.56 -7.86 -7.02
C LEU A 238 -18.46 -8.71 -7.93
N ILE A 239 -18.64 -9.97 -7.59
CA ILE A 239 -19.55 -10.91 -8.25
C ILE A 239 -20.86 -10.96 -7.46
#